data_a06a576fb1086e34c5d7e744fb41c85f
#
_entry.id   a06a576fb1086e34c5d7e744fb41c85f
#
_cell.length_a   1.000
_cell.length_b   1.000
_cell.length_c   1.000
_cell.angle_alpha   90.00
_cell.angle_beta   90.00
_cell.angle_gamma   90.00
#
_symmetry.space_group_name_H-M   'P 1'
#
loop_
_entity.id
_entity.type
_entity.pdbx_description
1 polymer ?
#
loop_
_entity_poly.entity_id
_entity_poly.type
_entity_poly.pdbx_seq_one_letter_code
_entity_poly.pdbx_strand_id
1 'polypeptide(L)'
;MWNELFNDDVQVLIGYTQSFTDSQKGKTMTEAQYSQGADIVFAAAGLCGLGTFEAAKSAGEGFFAIGVDVDQDHLAPGRILTSAMKGVNMASYYAVKDAFEGFFEGGHENLGLIEGGATLSEMKYTREIIPAWVLVMLKGLETMAIEGDFVVPDSEAGVEAFLR
;
A
#
# COMPACT_ATOMS: atom_id res chain seq x y z
N MET A 1 -2.43 4.49 -18.34
CA MET A 1 -2.27 5.81 -17.68
C MET A 1 -0.80 6.13 -17.36
N TRP A 2 -0.06 5.38 -16.51
CA TRP A 2 1.34 5.68 -16.19
C TRP A 2 2.23 5.69 -17.44
N ASN A 3 2.22 4.64 -18.23
CA ASN A 3 3.01 4.51 -19.46
C ASN A 3 2.67 5.59 -20.51
N GLU A 4 1.41 6.06 -20.55
CA GLU A 4 0.99 7.17 -21.41
C GLU A 4 1.53 8.53 -20.93
N LEU A 5 1.59 8.75 -19.62
CA LEU A 5 2.06 10.00 -19.02
C LEU A 5 3.57 10.16 -19.05
N PHE A 6 4.31 9.05 -18.86
CA PHE A 6 5.76 9.08 -18.68
C PHE A 6 6.53 8.36 -19.78
N ASN A 7 5.83 7.74 -20.74
CA ASN A 7 6.41 6.94 -21.82
C ASN A 7 7.39 5.85 -21.29
N ASP A 8 7.08 5.32 -20.10
CA ASP A 8 7.84 4.29 -19.42
C ASP A 8 7.04 2.99 -19.34
N ASP A 9 7.72 1.84 -19.46
CA ASP A 9 7.11 0.52 -19.32
C ASP A 9 7.28 0.02 -17.89
N VAL A 10 6.32 0.30 -17.02
CA VAL A 10 6.31 -0.18 -15.63
C VAL A 10 5.94 -1.66 -15.63
N GLN A 11 6.87 -2.51 -15.18
CA GLN A 11 6.65 -3.95 -15.03
C GLN A 11 6.23 -4.28 -13.61
N VAL A 12 5.24 -5.16 -13.46
CA VAL A 12 4.76 -5.64 -12.17
C VAL A 12 5.10 -7.13 -12.02
N LEU A 13 5.96 -7.45 -11.05
CA LEU A 13 6.30 -8.82 -10.67
C LEU A 13 5.38 -9.27 -9.52
N ILE A 14 4.62 -10.34 -9.74
CA ILE A 14 3.70 -10.88 -8.74
C ILE A 14 4.28 -12.16 -8.14
N GLY A 15 4.29 -12.25 -6.79
CA GLY A 15 4.75 -13.42 -6.05
C GLY A 15 3.84 -13.75 -4.88
N TYR A 16 3.60 -15.05 -4.64
CA TYR A 16 2.80 -15.54 -3.52
C TYR A 16 3.67 -16.35 -2.56
N THR A 17 3.83 -15.86 -1.34
CA THR A 17 4.62 -16.54 -0.28
C THR A 17 3.96 -17.83 0.24
N GLN A 18 2.68 -18.05 -0.05
CA GLN A 18 1.85 -19.15 0.48
C GLN A 18 1.88 -19.21 2.02
N SER A 19 2.05 -18.06 2.66
CA SER A 19 2.09 -17.90 4.13
C SER A 19 1.77 -16.45 4.49
N PHE A 20 1.20 -16.23 5.67
CA PHE A 20 1.04 -14.91 6.29
C PHE A 20 1.96 -14.71 7.51
N THR A 21 2.72 -15.73 7.90
CA THR A 21 3.49 -15.70 9.16
C THR A 21 4.98 -15.98 8.98
N ASP A 22 5.40 -16.50 7.83
CA ASP A 22 6.78 -16.89 7.55
C ASP A 22 7.57 -15.73 6.94
N SER A 23 8.24 -14.95 7.78
CA SER A 23 9.04 -13.80 7.34
C SER A 23 10.23 -14.22 6.45
N GLN A 24 10.76 -15.43 6.62
CA GLN A 24 11.85 -15.92 5.77
C GLN A 24 11.40 -16.11 4.32
N LYS A 25 10.17 -16.58 4.10
CA LYS A 25 9.58 -16.66 2.76
C LYS A 25 9.40 -15.27 2.15
N GLY A 26 8.95 -14.31 2.94
CA GLY A 26 8.86 -12.91 2.51
C GLY A 26 10.20 -12.36 2.06
N LYS A 27 11.25 -12.58 2.85
CA LYS A 27 12.61 -12.16 2.53
C LYS A 27 13.11 -12.78 1.23
N THR A 28 13.03 -14.10 1.10
CA THR A 28 13.50 -14.82 -0.09
C THR A 28 12.75 -14.39 -1.35
N MET A 29 11.43 -14.18 -1.25
CA MET A 29 10.62 -13.69 -2.38
C MET A 29 11.05 -12.30 -2.81
N THR A 30 11.24 -11.39 -1.85
CA THR A 30 11.67 -10.01 -2.11
C THR A 30 13.07 -9.98 -2.73
N GLU A 31 14.02 -10.75 -2.21
CA GLU A 31 15.37 -10.88 -2.79
C GLU A 31 15.32 -11.38 -4.23
N ALA A 32 14.43 -12.35 -4.52
CA ALA A 32 14.21 -12.84 -5.87
C ALA A 32 13.62 -11.77 -6.80
N GLN A 33 12.67 -10.97 -6.33
CA GLN A 33 12.10 -9.86 -7.11
C GLN A 33 13.12 -8.75 -7.37
N TYR A 34 13.93 -8.37 -6.39
CA TYR A 34 15.04 -7.41 -6.58
C TYR A 34 16.08 -7.94 -7.59
N SER A 35 16.40 -9.23 -7.55
CA SER A 35 17.32 -9.82 -8.53
C SER A 35 16.77 -9.87 -9.95
N GLN A 36 15.46 -9.78 -10.12
CA GLN A 36 14.75 -9.67 -11.39
C GLN A 36 14.56 -8.23 -11.87
N GLY A 37 15.07 -7.24 -11.12
CA GLY A 37 15.05 -5.84 -11.50
C GLY A 37 13.95 -5.01 -10.81
N ALA A 38 13.18 -5.57 -9.87
CA ALA A 38 12.29 -4.75 -9.06
C ALA A 38 13.13 -3.79 -8.18
N ASP A 39 12.68 -2.57 -8.04
CA ASP A 39 13.26 -1.54 -7.15
C ASP A 39 12.38 -1.31 -5.93
N ILE A 40 11.08 -1.58 -6.04
CA ILE A 40 10.09 -1.40 -4.96
C ILE A 40 9.28 -2.70 -4.81
N VAL A 41 9.13 -3.20 -3.57
CA VAL A 41 8.28 -4.36 -3.27
C VAL A 41 7.18 -3.98 -2.29
N PHE A 42 5.92 -4.16 -2.69
CA PHE A 42 4.75 -4.00 -1.83
C PHE A 42 4.38 -5.33 -1.17
N ALA A 43 4.46 -5.39 0.15
CA ALA A 43 4.34 -6.61 0.91
C ALA A 43 2.94 -6.79 1.54
N ALA A 44 1.90 -6.99 0.73
CA ALA A 44 0.55 -7.29 1.21
C ALA A 44 0.44 -8.76 1.68
N ALA A 45 1.25 -9.18 2.66
CA ALA A 45 1.45 -10.57 3.04
C ALA A 45 1.55 -10.81 4.57
N GLY A 46 0.93 -9.96 5.38
CA GLY A 46 0.97 -10.06 6.84
C GLY A 46 2.40 -10.02 7.40
N LEU A 47 2.74 -10.92 8.34
CA LEU A 47 4.08 -10.94 8.95
C LEU A 47 5.20 -11.32 7.96
N CYS A 48 4.89 -11.90 6.80
CA CYS A 48 5.89 -12.09 5.74
C CYS A 48 6.52 -10.75 5.31
N GLY A 49 5.79 -9.63 5.41
CA GLY A 49 6.28 -8.28 5.13
C GLY A 49 7.50 -7.87 5.95
N LEU A 50 7.67 -8.41 7.16
CA LEU A 50 8.88 -8.17 7.97
C LEU A 50 10.14 -8.66 7.23
N GLY A 51 10.04 -9.78 6.52
CA GLY A 51 11.11 -10.30 5.68
C GLY A 51 11.42 -9.40 4.47
N THR A 52 10.39 -8.79 3.89
CA THR A 52 10.57 -7.78 2.81
C THR A 52 11.39 -6.58 3.30
N PHE A 53 11.12 -6.10 4.50
CA PHE A 53 11.89 -4.98 5.07
C PHE A 53 13.34 -5.35 5.35
N GLU A 54 13.59 -6.58 5.82
CA GLU A 54 14.95 -7.09 5.99
C GLU A 54 15.68 -7.22 4.65
N ALA A 55 15.01 -7.69 3.60
CA ALA A 55 15.57 -7.75 2.26
C ALA A 55 15.91 -6.33 1.74
N ALA A 56 15.02 -5.35 1.90
CA ALA A 56 15.25 -3.97 1.49
C ALA A 56 16.45 -3.33 2.22
N LYS A 57 16.60 -3.59 3.53
CA LYS A 57 17.78 -3.17 4.29
C LYS A 57 19.07 -3.80 3.73
N SER A 58 19.02 -5.10 3.46
CA SER A 58 20.20 -5.85 3.00
C SER A 58 20.62 -5.51 1.57
N ALA A 59 19.66 -5.20 0.70
CA ALA A 59 19.92 -4.85 -0.70
C ALA A 59 20.62 -3.48 -0.86
N GLY A 60 20.43 -2.57 0.10
CA GLY A 60 21.12 -1.27 0.11
C GLY A 60 20.37 -0.17 -0.64
N GLU A 61 21.11 0.82 -1.17
CA GLU A 61 20.51 1.97 -1.86
C GLU A 61 19.80 1.58 -3.15
N GLY A 62 18.71 2.28 -3.46
CA GLY A 62 17.89 2.03 -4.65
C GLY A 62 16.83 0.94 -4.49
N PHE A 63 16.81 0.21 -3.36
CA PHE A 63 15.82 -0.82 -3.07
C PHE A 63 14.90 -0.42 -1.93
N PHE A 64 13.60 -0.51 -2.15
CA PHE A 64 12.59 -0.03 -1.23
C PHE A 64 11.47 -1.04 -1.02
N ALA A 65 10.74 -0.85 0.06
CA ALA A 65 9.51 -1.57 0.36
C ALA A 65 8.33 -0.60 0.55
N ILE A 66 7.13 -1.12 0.42
CA ILE A 66 5.89 -0.47 0.86
C ILE A 66 5.27 -1.37 1.92
N GLY A 67 4.96 -0.79 3.08
CA GLY A 67 4.31 -1.46 4.20
C GLY A 67 2.80 -1.59 4.00
N VAL A 68 2.12 -2.29 4.94
CA VAL A 68 0.69 -2.55 4.87
C VAL A 68 0.05 -2.56 6.26
N ASP A 69 -1.24 -2.31 6.32
CA ASP A 69 -2.14 -2.33 7.48
C ASP A 69 -1.91 -1.20 8.48
N VAL A 70 -0.68 -0.99 8.95
CA VAL A 70 -0.31 0.07 9.90
C VAL A 70 0.95 0.79 9.43
N ASP A 71 1.27 1.93 10.04
CA ASP A 71 2.55 2.61 9.79
C ASP A 71 3.74 1.74 10.22
N GLN A 72 4.47 1.25 9.25
CA GLN A 72 5.63 0.38 9.40
C GLN A 72 6.96 1.09 9.11
N ASP A 73 6.95 2.39 8.85
CA ASP A 73 8.12 3.18 8.43
C ASP A 73 9.31 3.03 9.41
N HIS A 74 9.00 2.88 10.70
CA HIS A 74 9.99 2.72 11.77
C HIS A 74 10.74 1.37 11.75
N LEU A 75 10.20 0.34 11.06
CA LEU A 75 10.81 -0.98 11.00
C LEU A 75 12.04 -1.03 10.08
N ALA A 76 12.07 -0.17 9.07
CA ALA A 76 13.23 -0.02 8.17
C ALA A 76 13.35 1.44 7.72
N PRO A 77 13.81 2.37 8.58
CA PRO A 77 13.92 3.79 8.28
C PRO A 77 14.73 4.04 6.99
N GLY A 78 14.16 4.83 6.08
CA GLY A 78 14.76 5.12 4.79
C GLY A 78 14.67 4.00 3.74
N ARG A 79 14.02 2.86 4.07
CA ARG A 79 13.79 1.74 3.15
C ARG A 79 12.32 1.44 2.91
N ILE A 80 11.44 1.84 3.80
CA ILE A 80 9.99 1.78 3.60
C ILE A 80 9.57 3.15 3.10
N LEU A 81 9.14 3.23 1.83
CA LEU A 81 8.74 4.50 1.21
C LEU A 81 7.49 5.06 1.87
N THR A 82 6.52 4.21 2.11
CA THR A 82 5.26 4.49 2.80
C THR A 82 4.64 3.19 3.25
N SER A 83 3.54 3.27 3.99
CA SER A 83 2.69 2.12 4.32
C SER A 83 1.26 2.39 3.87
N ALA A 84 0.66 1.43 3.14
CA ALA A 84 -0.76 1.44 2.81
C ALA A 84 -1.55 1.01 4.06
N MET A 85 -2.06 1.98 4.79
CA MET A 85 -2.70 1.75 6.09
C MET A 85 -4.19 1.45 5.93
N LYS A 86 -4.69 0.54 6.77
CA LYS A 86 -6.11 0.27 6.97
C LYS A 86 -6.60 0.98 8.23
N GLY A 87 -7.68 1.71 8.11
CA GLY A 87 -8.30 2.45 9.21
C GLY A 87 -9.11 1.56 10.16
N VAL A 88 -8.52 0.47 10.69
CA VAL A 88 -9.20 -0.46 11.61
C VAL A 88 -9.67 0.26 12.89
N ASN A 89 -8.89 1.22 13.36
CA ASN A 89 -9.27 2.10 14.47
C ASN A 89 -10.51 2.94 14.14
N MET A 90 -10.63 3.46 12.91
CA MET A 90 -11.79 4.21 12.46
C MET A 90 -13.03 3.31 12.34
N ALA A 91 -12.88 2.13 11.74
CA ALA A 91 -13.95 1.15 11.67
C ALA A 91 -14.48 0.77 13.06
N SER A 92 -13.56 0.51 13.99
CA SER A 92 -13.93 0.20 15.38
C SER A 92 -14.60 1.39 16.07
N TYR A 93 -14.10 2.60 15.83
CA TYR A 93 -14.69 3.82 16.39
C TYR A 93 -16.12 4.03 15.91
N TYR A 94 -16.37 3.94 14.59
CA TYR A 94 -17.72 4.12 14.04
C TYR A 94 -18.68 3.05 14.55
N ALA A 95 -18.32 1.78 14.55
CA ALA A 95 -19.15 0.71 15.07
C ALA A 95 -19.54 0.91 16.55
N VAL A 96 -18.59 1.32 17.40
CA VAL A 96 -18.86 1.60 18.81
C VAL A 96 -19.73 2.85 18.99
N LYS A 97 -19.45 3.90 18.22
CA LYS A 97 -20.21 5.15 18.23
C LYS A 97 -21.68 4.88 17.88
N ASP A 98 -21.91 4.17 16.76
CA ASP A 98 -23.27 3.87 16.28
C ASP A 98 -24.03 2.97 17.27
N ALA A 99 -23.34 2.01 17.90
CA ALA A 99 -23.92 1.21 18.98
C ALA A 99 -24.31 2.07 20.20
N PHE A 100 -23.47 3.03 20.57
CA PHE A 100 -23.74 3.93 21.70
C PHE A 100 -24.90 4.90 21.42
N GLU A 101 -24.97 5.41 20.19
CA GLU A 101 -26.01 6.35 19.74
C GLU A 101 -27.32 5.65 19.33
N GLY A 102 -27.34 4.31 19.27
CA GLY A 102 -28.50 3.52 18.90
C GLY A 102 -28.75 3.41 17.39
N PHE A 103 -27.78 3.71 16.58
CA PHE A 103 -27.84 3.64 15.11
C PHE A 103 -27.14 2.41 14.53
N PHE A 104 -26.57 1.55 15.36
CA PHE A 104 -25.87 0.36 14.87
C PHE A 104 -26.79 -0.57 14.08
N GLU A 105 -26.45 -0.80 12.83
CA GLU A 105 -27.08 -1.79 11.96
C GLU A 105 -26.05 -2.85 11.56
N GLY A 106 -26.45 -4.13 11.62
CA GLY A 106 -25.60 -5.23 11.18
C GLY A 106 -25.54 -5.29 9.66
N GLY A 107 -24.34 -5.50 9.09
CA GLY A 107 -24.18 -5.56 7.64
C GLY A 107 -22.72 -5.41 7.20
N HIS A 108 -22.55 -5.06 5.94
CA HIS A 108 -21.25 -4.68 5.36
C HIS A 108 -21.23 -3.17 5.16
N GLU A 109 -20.21 -2.54 5.73
CA GLU A 109 -19.90 -1.14 5.51
C GLU A 109 -18.51 -1.01 4.88
N ASN A 110 -18.40 -0.24 3.80
CA ASN A 110 -17.13 0.05 3.16
C ASN A 110 -16.65 1.42 3.61
N LEU A 111 -15.54 1.44 4.33
CA LEU A 111 -14.86 2.68 4.71
C LEU A 111 -13.76 2.97 3.70
N GLY A 112 -13.94 4.03 2.93
CA GLY A 112 -12.99 4.46 1.91
C GLY A 112 -12.00 5.51 2.42
N LEU A 113 -11.46 6.27 1.47
CA LEU A 113 -10.52 7.37 1.76
C LEU A 113 -11.16 8.48 2.59
N ILE A 114 -12.44 8.79 2.35
CA ILE A 114 -13.19 9.86 3.04
C ILE A 114 -13.31 9.56 4.54
N GLU A 115 -13.65 8.33 4.88
CA GLU A 115 -13.85 7.87 6.25
C GLU A 115 -12.52 7.53 6.96
N GLY A 116 -11.39 7.63 6.25
CA GLY A 116 -10.09 7.22 6.76
C GLY A 116 -9.93 5.70 6.84
N GLY A 117 -10.72 4.94 6.08
CA GLY A 117 -10.62 3.48 5.99
C GLY A 117 -9.37 3.00 5.25
N ALA A 118 -8.83 3.84 4.36
CA ALA A 118 -7.56 3.63 3.69
C ALA A 118 -6.76 4.95 3.67
N THR A 119 -5.47 4.89 3.98
CA THR A 119 -4.58 6.06 3.96
C THR A 119 -3.14 5.62 3.66
N LEU A 120 -2.25 6.59 3.41
CA LEU A 120 -0.81 6.36 3.39
C LEU A 120 -0.19 6.84 4.70
N SER A 121 0.93 6.22 5.12
CA SER A 121 1.73 6.72 6.25
C SER A 121 2.32 8.10 5.96
N GLU A 122 2.79 8.79 7.02
CA GLU A 122 3.39 10.14 6.91
C GLU A 122 4.71 10.17 6.13
N MET A 123 5.28 9.01 5.78
CA MET A 123 6.57 8.90 5.08
C MET A 123 7.72 9.55 5.87
N LYS A 124 7.72 9.37 7.18
CA LYS A 124 8.58 10.09 8.13
C LYS A 124 10.06 10.05 7.79
N TYR A 125 10.56 8.92 7.28
CA TYR A 125 11.98 8.71 7.00
C TYR A 125 12.32 8.76 5.50
N THR A 126 11.33 8.94 4.65
CA THR A 126 11.50 8.82 3.19
C THR A 126 10.97 10.02 2.42
N ARG A 127 10.23 10.91 3.08
CA ARG A 127 9.59 12.07 2.44
C ARG A 127 10.57 12.96 1.66
N GLU A 128 11.81 13.08 2.13
CA GLU A 128 12.83 13.91 1.48
C GLU A 128 13.47 13.23 0.25
N ILE A 129 13.42 11.89 0.19
CA ILE A 129 13.95 11.14 -0.96
C ILE A 129 12.88 10.89 -2.04
N ILE A 130 11.59 11.01 -1.68
CA ILE A 130 10.50 10.92 -2.65
C ILE A 130 10.42 12.24 -3.42
N PRO A 131 10.49 12.22 -4.76
CA PRO A 131 10.40 13.44 -5.56
C PRO A 131 9.10 14.21 -5.27
N ALA A 132 9.21 15.54 -5.14
CA ALA A 132 8.05 16.37 -4.78
C ALA A 132 6.86 16.22 -5.76
N TRP A 133 7.13 16.00 -7.05
CA TRP A 133 6.08 15.77 -8.02
C TRP A 133 5.28 14.47 -7.76
N VAL A 134 5.92 13.42 -7.22
CA VAL A 134 5.23 12.18 -6.82
C VAL A 134 4.25 12.46 -5.68
N LEU A 135 4.67 13.24 -4.68
CA LEU A 135 3.79 13.62 -3.56
C LEU A 135 2.59 14.43 -4.03
N VAL A 136 2.80 15.33 -5.00
CA VAL A 136 1.71 16.12 -5.62
C VAL A 136 0.76 15.21 -6.39
N MET A 137 1.28 14.26 -7.17
CA MET A 137 0.46 13.30 -7.90
C MET A 137 -0.35 12.40 -6.97
N LEU A 138 0.26 11.87 -5.89
CA LEU A 138 -0.45 11.06 -4.90
C LEU A 138 -1.64 11.82 -4.30
N LYS A 139 -1.43 13.11 -3.97
CA LYS A 139 -2.52 13.94 -3.45
C LYS A 139 -3.60 14.22 -4.50
N GLY A 140 -3.21 14.41 -5.75
CA GLY A 140 -4.15 14.55 -6.87
C GLY A 140 -4.99 13.29 -7.07
N LEU A 141 -4.36 12.11 -7.08
CA LEU A 141 -5.06 10.82 -7.21
C LEU A 141 -6.01 10.55 -6.05
N GLU A 142 -5.60 10.87 -4.81
CA GLU A 142 -6.46 10.79 -3.64
C GLU A 142 -7.71 11.69 -3.81
N THR A 143 -7.52 12.92 -4.24
CA THR A 143 -8.63 13.86 -4.48
C THR A 143 -9.57 13.33 -5.57
N MET A 144 -9.04 12.90 -6.70
CA MET A 144 -9.85 12.34 -7.80
C MET A 144 -10.65 11.10 -7.36
N ALA A 145 -10.05 10.23 -6.54
CA ALA A 145 -10.76 9.06 -5.99
C ALA A 145 -11.89 9.45 -5.03
N ILE A 146 -11.66 10.47 -4.19
CA ILE A 146 -12.67 11.00 -3.26
C ILE A 146 -13.81 11.69 -4.02
N GLU A 147 -13.52 12.43 -5.07
CA GLU A 147 -14.50 13.14 -5.91
C GLU A 147 -15.24 12.19 -6.87
N GLY A 148 -14.77 10.94 -7.01
CA GLY A 148 -15.37 9.94 -7.89
C GLY A 148 -15.00 10.09 -9.36
N ASP A 149 -13.95 10.85 -9.67
CA ASP A 149 -13.44 11.02 -11.04
C ASP A 149 -12.90 9.71 -11.61
N PHE A 150 -12.49 8.79 -10.75
CA PHE A 150 -12.27 7.41 -11.13
C PHE A 150 -12.70 6.46 -9.99
N VAL A 151 -13.10 5.26 -10.37
CA VAL A 151 -13.44 4.18 -9.43
C VAL A 151 -12.29 3.18 -9.40
N VAL A 152 -11.75 2.93 -8.22
CA VAL A 152 -10.74 1.88 -8.04
C VAL A 152 -11.43 0.53 -8.24
N PRO A 153 -10.98 -0.30 -9.22
CA PRO A 153 -11.64 -1.58 -9.48
C PRO A 153 -11.44 -2.55 -8.33
N ASP A 154 -12.51 -3.26 -7.97
CA ASP A 154 -12.58 -4.28 -6.90
C ASP A 154 -12.69 -5.71 -7.42
N SER A 155 -12.64 -5.90 -8.73
CA SER A 155 -12.77 -7.18 -9.41
C SER A 155 -11.82 -7.30 -10.59
N GLU A 156 -11.49 -8.54 -10.98
CA GLU A 156 -10.60 -8.82 -12.11
C GLU A 156 -11.15 -8.21 -13.42
N ALA A 157 -12.44 -8.35 -13.67
CA ALA A 157 -13.10 -7.74 -14.82
C ALA A 157 -13.07 -6.19 -14.76
N GLY A 158 -13.18 -5.62 -13.57
CA GLY A 158 -13.03 -4.18 -13.34
C GLY A 158 -11.62 -3.70 -13.65
N VAL A 159 -10.58 -4.44 -13.25
CA VAL A 159 -9.18 -4.11 -13.57
C VAL A 159 -8.94 -4.16 -15.08
N GLU A 160 -9.43 -5.19 -15.78
CA GLU A 160 -9.31 -5.28 -17.24
C GLU A 160 -10.01 -4.10 -17.96
N ALA A 161 -11.16 -3.66 -17.46
CA ALA A 161 -11.86 -2.51 -18.01
C ALA A 161 -11.13 -1.18 -17.74
N PHE A 162 -10.50 -1.05 -16.57
CA PHE A 162 -9.75 0.14 -16.16
C PHE A 162 -8.45 0.32 -16.96
N LEU A 163 -7.85 -0.76 -17.41
CA LEU A 163 -6.59 -0.77 -18.17
C LEU A 163 -6.78 -0.53 -19.69
N ARG A 164 -8.01 -0.47 -20.19
CA ARG A 164 -8.34 -0.22 -21.60
C ARG A 164 -8.55 1.26 -21.89
#